data_c4b1c21997860db229a37ab605974574
#
_entry.id   c4b1c21997860db229a37ab605974574
#
_cell.length_a   1.000
_cell.length_b   1.000
_cell.length_c   1.000
_cell.angle_alpha   90.00
_cell.angle_beta   90.00
_cell.angle_gamma   90.00
#
_symmetry.space_group_name_H-M   'P 1'
#
loop_
_entity.id
_entity.type
_entity.pdbx_description
1 polymer ?
#
loop_
_entity_poly.entity_id
_entity_poly.type
_entity_poly.pdbx_seq_one_letter_code
_entity_poly.pdbx_strand_id
1 'polypeptide(L)'
;MDTNARRIFLPLIGLFALLVVSANSRAAVTTGSLFEEMVDMAGLARFPEPAYRTVQFSSTDRRSNLPGGPDWFANSDGFGGEPIPNFEKVLREPDADGIGEYLIADVAGPGAIVRLWTAAIEGQVRVVLDDAETPIYEGSADAFFRRPYESFEQFKGIDAETFGRTAYQRDASYAPIPFAKRLRVVWTGNVKRIHFYELQVRLYDKGTSVVTFRPEDLRTHRETIDRVIEALTDPDERIQPRSQAGAKPFDVALRPSERKAIAEFDGSAALEQLTIRLKAVHMDKALRQTVLHVTFDGYPWGQVQSPVGDFFGAAPGINPYQSLPFTVQPDGTMVCRFVMPFERSCKVELVNEGSQRVEATGAVAAMPWTWDERSMHFRARWRVDHDLIASNRDVQDLPFLLAQGKGVYVGTTAYLLNPNEVPTPYGNWWGEGDEKIFVDNEPMPSIFGTGSEDYFN
;
A
#
# COMPACT_ATOMS: atom_id res chain seq x y z
N MET A 1 29.29 57.37 -70.05
CA MET A 1 28.11 56.57 -70.32
C MET A 1 27.79 55.85 -69.02
N ASP A 2 26.71 56.32 -68.41
CA ASP A 2 26.20 55.91 -67.07
C ASP A 2 25.65 54.51 -67.07
N THR A 3 25.94 53.80 -66.03
CA THR A 3 25.07 52.71 -65.59
C THR A 3 24.91 52.67 -64.05
N ASN A 4 23.77 53.18 -63.60
CA ASN A 4 23.31 53.22 -62.25
C ASN A 4 22.95 51.77 -61.77
N ALA A 5 23.62 51.28 -60.73
CA ALA A 5 23.24 50.11 -60.02
C ALA A 5 22.46 50.50 -58.73
N ARG A 6 21.17 50.35 -58.75
CA ARG A 6 20.29 50.46 -57.56
C ARG A 6 20.49 49.29 -56.62
N ARG A 7 21.00 49.53 -55.44
CA ARG A 7 20.99 48.57 -54.32
C ARG A 7 19.58 48.52 -53.67
N ILE A 8 18.95 47.36 -53.73
CA ILE A 8 17.70 47.07 -53.00
C ILE A 8 18.09 46.57 -51.60
N PHE A 9 17.74 47.35 -50.58
CA PHE A 9 17.79 46.89 -49.19
C PHE A 9 16.53 46.11 -48.89
N LEU A 10 16.61 44.78 -48.59
CA LEU A 10 15.56 44.01 -47.95
C LEU A 10 15.75 44.11 -46.43
N PRO A 11 14.69 44.43 -45.67
CA PRO A 11 14.74 44.33 -44.23
C PRO A 11 14.60 42.89 -43.81
N LEU A 12 15.57 42.38 -43.06
CA LEU A 12 15.52 41.09 -42.36
C LEU A 12 14.53 41.23 -41.20
N ILE A 13 13.31 40.71 -41.38
CA ILE A 13 12.36 40.56 -40.28
C ILE A 13 12.78 39.31 -39.49
N GLY A 14 13.44 39.49 -38.33
CA GLY A 14 13.75 38.45 -37.38
C GLY A 14 12.48 37.96 -36.71
N LEU A 15 12.03 36.75 -37.05
CA LEU A 15 10.96 36.06 -36.38
C LEU A 15 11.49 35.52 -35.03
N PHE A 16 11.23 36.24 -33.93
CA PHE A 16 11.44 35.73 -32.59
C PHE A 16 10.32 34.73 -32.29
N ALA A 17 10.60 33.45 -32.45
CA ALA A 17 9.73 32.40 -31.93
C ALA A 17 9.82 32.42 -30.40
N LEU A 18 8.81 32.96 -29.73
CA LEU A 18 8.60 32.76 -28.31
C LEU A 18 8.26 31.29 -28.12
N LEU A 19 9.22 30.50 -27.66
CA LEU A 19 8.95 29.19 -27.07
C LEU A 19 8.17 29.44 -25.75
N VAL A 20 6.83 29.40 -25.83
CA VAL A 20 5.98 29.26 -24.66
C VAL A 20 6.17 27.83 -24.17
N VAL A 21 7.11 27.63 -23.26
CA VAL A 21 7.17 26.42 -22.45
C VAL A 21 5.93 26.49 -21.57
N SER A 22 4.88 25.81 -21.98
CA SER A 22 3.74 25.51 -21.11
C SER A 22 4.29 24.65 -19.97
N ALA A 23 4.67 25.28 -18.86
CA ALA A 23 4.82 24.58 -17.62
C ALA A 23 3.43 24.02 -17.30
N ASN A 24 3.19 22.74 -17.60
CA ASN A 24 2.07 22.02 -17.03
C ASN A 24 2.26 22.13 -15.51
N SER A 25 1.55 23.05 -14.88
CA SER A 25 1.48 23.13 -13.43
C SER A 25 0.78 21.84 -12.97
N ARG A 26 1.59 20.87 -12.54
CA ARG A 26 1.06 19.66 -11.91
C ARG A 26 0.22 20.08 -10.71
N ALA A 27 -0.91 19.39 -10.52
CA ALA A 27 -1.73 19.64 -9.33
C ALA A 27 -0.88 19.40 -8.07
N ALA A 28 -1.00 20.27 -7.09
CA ALA A 28 -0.29 20.12 -5.84
C ALA A 28 -0.82 18.92 -5.06
N VAL A 29 0.07 18.20 -4.38
CA VAL A 29 -0.31 17.20 -3.38
C VAL A 29 -0.92 17.93 -2.19
N THR A 30 -2.13 17.55 -1.81
CA THR A 30 -2.90 18.13 -0.71
C THR A 30 -3.47 17.03 0.18
N THR A 31 -3.97 17.38 1.35
CA THR A 31 -4.73 16.45 2.20
C THR A 31 -5.87 15.79 1.43
N GLY A 32 -6.63 16.57 0.64
CA GLY A 32 -7.74 16.06 -0.16
C GLY A 32 -7.30 15.08 -1.26
N SER A 33 -6.23 15.41 -2.02
CA SER A 33 -5.73 14.52 -3.07
C SER A 33 -5.18 13.20 -2.51
N LEU A 34 -4.57 13.23 -1.32
CA LEU A 34 -4.09 12.01 -0.65
C LEU A 34 -5.24 11.11 -0.18
N PHE A 35 -6.37 11.70 0.24
CA PHE A 35 -7.58 10.91 0.50
C PHE A 35 -8.13 10.30 -0.78
N GLU A 36 -8.20 11.06 -1.88
CA GLU A 36 -8.68 10.52 -3.16
C GLU A 36 -7.83 9.35 -3.66
N GLU A 37 -6.51 9.40 -3.48
CA GLU A 37 -5.61 8.29 -3.82
C GLU A 37 -5.95 6.99 -3.07
N MET A 38 -6.49 7.05 -1.86
CA MET A 38 -6.83 5.86 -1.07
C MET A 38 -7.85 4.95 -1.77
N VAL A 39 -8.65 5.48 -2.69
CA VAL A 39 -9.68 4.74 -3.42
C VAL A 39 -9.47 4.74 -4.94
N ASP A 40 -8.38 5.32 -5.43
CA ASP A 40 -8.06 5.37 -6.86
C ASP A 40 -7.37 4.08 -7.33
N MET A 41 -8.16 3.04 -7.58
CA MET A 41 -7.67 1.77 -8.12
C MET A 41 -7.06 1.91 -9.52
N ALA A 42 -7.47 2.92 -10.31
CA ALA A 42 -6.90 3.19 -11.62
C ALA A 42 -5.51 3.87 -11.51
N GLY A 43 -5.33 4.73 -10.51
CA GLY A 43 -4.03 5.33 -10.19
C GLY A 43 -2.98 4.30 -9.83
N LEU A 44 -3.34 3.23 -9.11
CA LEU A 44 -2.42 2.12 -8.78
C LEU A 44 -1.91 1.36 -10.01
N ALA A 45 -2.62 1.41 -11.12
CA ALA A 45 -2.25 0.77 -12.38
C ALA A 45 -1.28 1.60 -13.24
N ARG A 46 -0.89 2.79 -12.76
CA ARG A 46 0.07 3.70 -13.37
C ARG A 46 1.21 3.97 -12.42
N PHE A 47 2.42 4.08 -12.97
CA PHE A 47 3.55 4.52 -12.18
C PHE A 47 3.25 5.90 -11.57
N PRO A 48 3.47 6.10 -10.25
CA PRO A 48 2.98 7.29 -9.56
C PRO A 48 3.56 8.59 -10.12
N GLU A 49 2.72 9.61 -10.15
CA GLU A 49 3.08 10.97 -10.54
C GLU A 49 2.35 11.97 -9.66
N PRO A 50 3.07 12.74 -8.83
CA PRO A 50 4.53 12.80 -8.73
C PRO A 50 5.15 11.50 -8.20
N ALA A 51 6.38 11.21 -8.64
CA ALA A 51 7.13 10.07 -8.12
C ALA A 51 7.49 10.27 -6.65
N TYR A 52 7.51 9.18 -5.91
CA TYR A 52 7.88 9.18 -4.49
C TYR A 52 8.59 7.88 -4.10
N ARG A 53 9.25 7.91 -2.96
CA ARG A 53 9.70 6.74 -2.22
C ARG A 53 9.06 6.73 -0.84
N THR A 54 8.83 5.54 -0.29
CA THR A 54 8.34 5.38 1.08
C THR A 54 9.49 4.96 1.98
N VAL A 55 9.56 5.58 3.15
CA VAL A 55 10.50 5.23 4.22
C VAL A 55 9.73 5.05 5.53
N GLN A 56 10.27 4.21 6.42
CA GLN A 56 9.69 3.97 7.74
C GLN A 56 10.67 4.33 8.83
N PHE A 57 10.17 4.97 9.87
CA PHE A 57 10.82 5.14 11.16
C PHE A 57 10.07 4.28 12.15
N SER A 58 10.75 3.35 12.80
CA SER A 58 10.14 2.38 13.69
C SER A 58 10.97 2.16 14.95
N SER A 59 10.37 1.53 15.94
CA SER A 59 11.05 1.11 17.15
C SER A 59 11.85 -0.18 17.02
N THR A 60 12.17 -0.60 15.78
CA THR A 60 12.97 -1.80 15.52
C THR A 60 14.30 -1.79 16.31
N ASP A 61 14.76 -2.98 16.68
CA ASP A 61 15.99 -3.15 17.46
C ASP A 61 17.22 -2.63 16.72
N ARG A 62 17.86 -1.59 17.25
CA ARG A 62 19.00 -0.92 16.59
C ARG A 62 20.28 -1.79 16.49
N ARG A 63 20.28 -3.00 17.04
CA ARG A 63 21.32 -4.01 16.76
C ARG A 63 21.16 -4.63 15.38
N SER A 64 19.94 -4.69 14.85
CA SER A 64 19.63 -5.19 13.50
C SER A 64 20.07 -4.20 12.42
N ASN A 65 21.37 -3.96 12.30
CA ASN A 65 21.97 -2.90 11.46
C ASN A 65 22.80 -3.43 10.28
N LEU A 66 22.89 -4.74 10.12
CA LEU A 66 23.64 -5.39 9.03
C LEU A 66 22.88 -6.62 8.55
N PRO A 67 22.34 -6.65 7.31
CA PRO A 67 21.68 -7.82 6.75
C PRO A 67 22.55 -9.06 6.80
N GLY A 68 22.03 -10.14 7.40
CA GLY A 68 22.76 -11.38 7.60
C GLY A 68 23.87 -11.32 8.65
N GLY A 69 24.01 -10.22 9.39
CA GLY A 69 24.93 -10.10 10.52
C GLY A 69 24.47 -10.88 11.76
N PRO A 70 25.31 -10.95 12.80
CA PRO A 70 25.01 -11.76 14.00
C PRO A 70 23.73 -11.34 14.73
N ASP A 71 23.41 -10.05 14.71
CA ASP A 71 22.26 -9.47 15.39
C ASP A 71 21.13 -9.10 14.42
N TRP A 72 21.14 -9.63 13.18
CA TRP A 72 20.14 -9.31 12.16
C TRP A 72 18.70 -9.61 12.59
N PHE A 73 18.52 -10.59 13.44
CA PHE A 73 17.24 -11.00 14.01
C PHE A 73 17.11 -10.60 15.48
N ALA A 74 17.78 -9.53 15.92
CA ALA A 74 17.55 -8.97 17.23
C ALA A 74 16.13 -8.37 17.30
N ASN A 75 15.41 -8.66 18.39
CA ASN A 75 13.99 -8.34 18.53
C ASN A 75 13.73 -7.77 19.92
N SER A 76 14.21 -6.54 20.16
CA SER A 76 13.89 -5.74 21.35
C SER A 76 13.24 -4.44 20.89
N ASP A 77 12.05 -4.52 20.36
CA ASP A 77 11.44 -3.53 19.48
C ASP A 77 10.55 -2.48 20.17
N GLY A 78 10.71 -2.24 21.45
CA GLY A 78 9.92 -1.25 22.17
C GLY A 78 9.24 -1.77 23.42
N PHE A 79 9.65 -2.95 23.89
CA PHE A 79 9.18 -3.52 25.16
C PHE A 79 9.63 -2.73 26.40
N GLY A 80 10.72 -1.98 26.25
CA GLY A 80 11.38 -1.25 27.34
C GLY A 80 12.59 -2.00 27.91
N GLY A 81 13.70 -1.28 28.06
CA GLY A 81 14.96 -1.84 28.54
C GLY A 81 15.88 -2.38 27.43
N GLU A 82 15.65 -1.96 26.20
CA GLU A 82 16.50 -2.23 25.04
C GLU A 82 17.95 -1.80 25.32
N PRO A 83 18.95 -2.58 24.86
CA PRO A 83 20.36 -2.25 25.09
C PRO A 83 20.81 -0.97 24.37
N ILE A 84 20.09 -0.60 23.30
CA ILE A 84 20.27 0.64 22.54
C ILE A 84 18.89 1.28 22.39
N PRO A 85 18.72 2.58 22.72
CA PRO A 85 17.44 3.25 22.52
C PRO A 85 16.94 3.14 21.05
N ASN A 86 15.71 2.69 20.87
CA ASN A 86 15.11 2.39 19.56
C ASN A 86 14.59 3.65 18.85
N PHE A 87 15.46 4.65 18.71
CA PHE A 87 15.17 5.95 18.11
C PHE A 87 16.30 6.35 17.17
N GLU A 88 16.05 7.30 16.30
CA GLU A 88 17.08 7.82 15.40
C GLU A 88 18.22 8.50 16.15
N LYS A 89 17.88 9.16 17.28
CA LYS A 89 18.86 9.90 18.07
C LYS A 89 18.34 10.20 19.49
N VAL A 90 19.22 10.11 20.48
CA VAL A 90 19.00 10.70 21.81
C VAL A 90 19.25 12.20 21.72
N LEU A 91 18.24 13.02 22.02
CA LEU A 91 18.32 14.48 22.00
C LEU A 91 18.64 15.03 23.40
N ARG A 92 18.07 14.41 24.42
CA ARG A 92 18.33 14.70 25.81
C ARG A 92 18.36 13.39 26.60
N GLU A 93 19.44 13.18 27.33
CA GLU A 93 19.58 12.01 28.21
C GLU A 93 18.49 12.01 29.30
N PRO A 94 18.12 10.82 29.79
CA PRO A 94 17.13 10.70 30.88
C PRO A 94 17.52 11.50 32.14
N ASP A 95 16.54 12.19 32.71
CA ASP A 95 16.66 12.84 34.01
C ASP A 95 16.52 11.83 35.17
N ALA A 96 16.38 12.36 36.41
CA ALA A 96 16.26 11.55 37.61
C ALA A 96 15.01 10.64 37.64
N ASP A 97 13.96 11.02 36.88
CA ASP A 97 12.73 10.27 36.77
C ASP A 97 12.78 9.31 35.57
N GLY A 98 13.91 9.28 34.83
CA GLY A 98 14.14 8.46 33.66
C GLY A 98 13.53 9.02 32.38
N ILE A 99 13.10 10.28 32.37
CA ILE A 99 12.47 10.93 31.23
C ILE A 99 13.53 11.58 30.34
N GLY A 100 13.64 11.10 29.12
CA GLY A 100 14.52 11.63 28.07
C GLY A 100 13.74 12.21 26.88
N GLU A 101 14.49 12.77 25.90
CA GLU A 101 13.94 13.21 24.63
C GLU A 101 14.65 12.48 23.49
N TYR A 102 13.87 11.95 22.56
CA TYR A 102 14.35 11.06 21.52
C TYR A 102 13.74 11.45 20.16
N LEU A 103 14.55 11.39 19.13
CA LEU A 103 14.14 11.68 17.77
C LEU A 103 13.52 10.43 17.14
N ILE A 104 12.24 10.50 16.78
CA ILE A 104 11.59 9.48 15.96
C ILE A 104 11.91 9.72 14.49
N ALA A 105 11.70 10.95 13.99
CA ALA A 105 11.95 11.31 12.60
C ALA A 105 12.40 12.75 12.46
N ASP A 106 13.32 12.99 11.53
CA ASP A 106 13.72 14.32 11.08
C ASP A 106 14.07 14.23 9.60
N VAL A 107 13.13 14.56 8.73
CA VAL A 107 13.27 14.33 7.31
C VAL A 107 12.88 15.54 6.49
N ALA A 108 13.73 15.85 5.47
CA ALA A 108 13.45 16.91 4.50
C ALA A 108 12.35 16.46 3.52
N GLY A 109 11.39 17.34 3.26
CA GLY A 109 10.34 17.19 2.28
C GLY A 109 10.73 17.63 0.86
N PRO A 110 9.74 17.72 -0.03
CA PRO A 110 8.30 17.56 0.23
C PRO A 110 7.90 16.11 0.52
N GLY A 111 6.89 15.92 1.38
CA GLY A 111 6.46 14.58 1.78
C GLY A 111 5.08 14.53 2.42
N ALA A 112 4.69 13.34 2.88
CA ALA A 112 3.49 13.13 3.67
C ALA A 112 3.65 11.93 4.62
N ILE A 113 3.20 12.06 5.87
CA ILE A 113 2.92 10.89 6.70
C ILE A 113 1.75 10.16 6.05
N VAL A 114 1.87 8.84 5.86
CA VAL A 114 0.84 8.01 5.20
C VAL A 114 0.39 6.82 6.04
N ARG A 115 1.17 6.42 7.04
CA ARG A 115 0.79 5.42 8.04
C ARG A 115 1.46 5.74 9.37
N LEU A 116 0.70 5.59 10.44
CA LEU A 116 1.15 5.56 11.82
C LEU A 116 0.64 4.27 12.44
N TRP A 117 1.45 3.63 13.26
CA TRP A 117 1.05 2.42 13.95
C TRP A 117 1.68 2.35 15.34
N THR A 118 0.97 1.78 16.31
CA THR A 118 1.49 1.44 17.63
C THR A 118 0.68 0.33 18.28
N ALA A 119 1.33 -0.71 18.76
CA ALA A 119 0.70 -1.68 19.66
C ALA A 119 0.40 -1.02 21.02
N ALA A 120 1.36 -0.28 21.55
CA ALA A 120 1.26 0.57 22.72
C ALA A 120 2.50 1.49 22.80
N ILE A 121 2.31 2.75 23.15
CA ILE A 121 3.38 3.72 23.35
C ILE A 121 3.00 4.66 24.50
N GLU A 122 3.82 4.69 25.55
CA GLU A 122 3.69 5.67 26.62
C GLU A 122 4.40 6.99 26.25
N GLY A 123 4.24 8.03 27.05
CA GLY A 123 4.92 9.31 26.86
C GLY A 123 4.20 10.29 25.94
N GLN A 124 4.92 11.27 25.46
CA GLN A 124 4.40 12.36 24.64
C GLN A 124 5.17 12.48 23.32
N VAL A 125 4.51 12.97 22.30
CA VAL A 125 5.16 13.37 21.03
C VAL A 125 4.91 14.82 20.72
N ARG A 126 5.92 15.45 20.14
CA ARG A 126 5.85 16.77 19.53
C ARG A 126 6.12 16.64 18.03
N VAL A 127 5.16 17.10 17.22
CA VAL A 127 5.20 17.02 15.76
C VAL A 127 5.27 18.41 15.17
N VAL A 128 6.32 18.69 14.40
CA VAL A 128 6.55 19.98 13.75
C VAL A 128 6.62 19.78 12.24
N LEU A 129 5.85 20.57 11.50
CA LEU A 129 5.87 20.62 10.04
C LEU A 129 6.54 21.93 9.59
N ASP A 130 7.39 21.84 8.58
CA ASP A 130 8.01 22.98 7.87
C ASP A 130 8.75 23.98 8.76
N ASP A 131 9.40 23.48 9.82
CA ASP A 131 10.13 24.30 10.80
C ASP A 131 9.26 25.39 11.48
N ALA A 132 7.95 25.14 11.61
CA ALA A 132 7.04 26.05 12.30
C ALA A 132 7.46 26.21 13.79
N GLU A 133 7.28 27.41 14.33
CA GLU A 133 7.54 27.65 15.77
C GLU A 133 6.57 26.88 16.67
N THR A 134 5.32 26.77 16.21
CA THR A 134 4.27 26.04 16.92
C THR A 134 4.13 24.63 16.34
N PRO A 135 4.20 23.57 17.15
CA PRO A 135 3.95 22.22 16.68
C PRO A 135 2.51 22.06 16.19
N ILE A 136 2.30 21.22 15.18
CA ILE A 136 0.95 20.85 14.73
C ILE A 136 0.24 19.95 15.76
N TYR A 137 1.03 19.18 16.50
CA TYR A 137 0.58 18.34 17.60
C TYR A 137 1.63 18.30 18.72
N GLU A 138 1.16 18.37 19.96
CA GLU A 138 1.97 18.12 21.16
C GLU A 138 1.05 17.48 22.21
N GLY A 139 1.34 16.24 22.61
CA GLY A 139 0.48 15.50 23.51
C GLY A 139 0.80 14.01 23.57
N SER A 140 -0.18 13.18 23.98
CA SER A 140 -0.03 11.74 24.12
C SER A 140 0.51 11.10 22.84
N ALA A 141 1.57 10.31 22.98
CA ALA A 141 2.13 9.56 21.88
C ALA A 141 1.10 8.53 21.33
N ASP A 142 0.44 7.78 22.21
CA ASP A 142 -0.59 6.80 21.82
C ASP A 142 -1.72 7.46 21.03
N ALA A 143 -2.23 8.60 21.47
CA ALA A 143 -3.29 9.31 20.76
C ALA A 143 -2.86 9.77 19.36
N PHE A 144 -1.63 10.24 19.19
CA PHE A 144 -1.12 10.66 17.88
C PHE A 144 -0.98 9.47 16.93
N PHE A 145 -0.38 8.37 17.37
CA PHE A 145 -0.15 7.23 16.51
C PHE A 145 -1.45 6.54 16.09
N ARG A 146 -2.47 6.53 16.96
CA ARG A 146 -3.76 5.89 16.66
C ARG A 146 -4.77 6.82 16.00
N ARG A 147 -4.88 8.08 16.47
CA ARG A 147 -6.00 8.99 16.15
C ARG A 147 -5.52 10.43 15.97
N PRO A 148 -4.60 10.71 15.02
CA PRO A 148 -3.94 12.02 14.92
C PRO A 148 -4.90 13.20 14.72
N TYR A 149 -6.06 12.99 14.06
CA TYR A 149 -6.99 14.08 13.74
C TYR A 149 -7.95 14.43 14.87
N GLU A 150 -8.15 13.56 15.87
CA GLU A 150 -9.16 13.77 16.92
C GLU A 150 -8.86 14.97 17.82
N SER A 151 -7.59 15.41 17.89
CA SER A 151 -7.20 16.62 18.64
C SER A 151 -7.60 17.93 17.94
N PHE A 152 -8.06 17.88 16.69
CA PHE A 152 -8.41 19.08 15.93
C PHE A 152 -9.92 19.35 15.94
N GLU A 153 -10.29 20.61 16.25
CA GLU A 153 -11.68 21.06 16.30
C GLU A 153 -12.41 20.78 14.99
N GLN A 154 -11.72 20.89 13.85
CA GLN A 154 -12.24 20.71 12.50
C GLN A 154 -12.61 19.26 12.17
N PHE A 155 -12.14 18.30 12.94
CA PHE A 155 -12.52 16.89 12.83
C PHE A 155 -13.95 16.63 13.34
N LYS A 156 -14.49 17.50 14.19
CA LYS A 156 -15.86 17.41 14.67
C LYS A 156 -16.86 17.42 13.52
N GLY A 157 -17.80 16.48 13.58
CA GLY A 157 -18.82 16.28 12.56
C GLY A 157 -18.41 15.37 11.41
N ILE A 158 -17.19 14.86 11.32
CA ILE A 158 -16.86 13.66 10.55
C ILE A 158 -17.42 12.47 11.34
N ASP A 159 -17.98 11.47 10.64
CA ASP A 159 -18.43 10.25 11.30
C ASP A 159 -17.21 9.50 11.88
N ALA A 160 -16.94 9.75 13.16
CA ALA A 160 -15.78 9.21 13.85
C ALA A 160 -15.81 7.68 13.96
N GLU A 161 -17.00 7.05 14.02
CA GLU A 161 -17.12 5.60 14.06
C GLU A 161 -16.71 4.98 12.74
N THR A 162 -17.26 5.48 11.63
CA THR A 162 -16.94 4.98 10.29
C THR A 162 -15.49 5.30 9.90
N PHE A 163 -15.00 6.50 10.22
CA PHE A 163 -13.59 6.86 10.05
C PHE A 163 -12.66 5.95 10.85
N GLY A 164 -13.07 5.58 12.08
CA GLY A 164 -12.36 4.66 12.97
C GLY A 164 -12.29 3.20 12.50
N ARG A 165 -13.07 2.84 11.47
CA ARG A 165 -13.07 1.49 10.85
C ARG A 165 -12.48 1.47 9.44
N THR A 166 -12.01 2.61 8.93
CA THR A 166 -11.52 2.80 7.56
C THR A 166 -10.15 3.46 7.53
N ALA A 167 -10.07 4.79 7.57
CA ALA A 167 -8.81 5.53 7.59
C ALA A 167 -8.04 5.34 8.90
N TYR A 168 -8.74 5.09 10.00
CA TYR A 168 -8.14 4.49 11.19
C TYR A 168 -8.39 2.99 11.21
N GLN A 169 -7.52 2.27 11.88
CA GLN A 169 -7.66 0.86 12.24
C GLN A 169 -7.53 0.75 13.77
N ARG A 170 -7.56 -0.46 14.31
CA ARG A 170 -7.39 -0.65 15.76
C ARG A 170 -6.13 0.03 16.26
N ASP A 171 -4.99 -0.28 15.67
CA ASP A 171 -3.67 0.10 16.10
C ASP A 171 -2.95 1.01 15.10
N ALA A 172 -3.57 1.32 13.96
CA ALA A 172 -2.99 2.13 12.90
C ALA A 172 -3.87 3.31 12.47
N SER A 173 -3.23 4.32 11.89
CA SER A 173 -3.84 5.45 11.21
C SER A 173 -3.26 5.58 9.80
N TYR A 174 -4.12 5.67 8.82
CA TYR A 174 -3.79 5.98 7.42
C TYR A 174 -4.19 7.41 7.04
N ALA A 175 -4.55 8.22 8.02
CA ALA A 175 -4.91 9.63 7.84
C ALA A 175 -3.68 10.42 7.38
N PRO A 176 -3.69 11.03 6.18
CA PRO A 176 -2.49 11.62 5.60
C PRO A 176 -2.17 12.99 6.20
N ILE A 177 -0.87 13.25 6.46
CA ILE A 177 -0.37 14.54 6.95
C ILE A 177 0.75 15.02 6.01
N PRO A 178 0.44 15.78 4.95
CA PRO A 178 1.43 16.31 4.02
C PRO A 178 2.24 17.47 4.63
N PHE A 179 3.50 17.61 4.19
CA PHE A 179 4.40 18.71 4.53
C PHE A 179 5.26 19.12 3.34
N ALA A 180 5.50 20.42 3.19
CA ALA A 180 6.21 20.97 2.03
C ALA A 180 7.74 20.93 2.17
N LYS A 181 8.27 21.10 3.39
CA LYS A 181 9.71 21.31 3.60
C LYS A 181 10.35 20.30 4.54
N ARG A 182 9.72 19.99 5.67
CA ARG A 182 10.33 19.17 6.73
C ARG A 182 9.28 18.57 7.64
N LEU A 183 9.51 17.34 8.07
CA LEU A 183 8.82 16.70 9.17
C LEU A 183 9.81 16.45 10.29
N ARG A 184 9.46 16.85 11.53
CA ARG A 184 10.21 16.49 12.73
C ARG A 184 9.27 15.96 13.79
N VAL A 185 9.58 14.76 14.32
CA VAL A 185 8.83 14.09 15.38
C VAL A 185 9.78 13.75 16.51
N VAL A 186 9.49 14.27 17.71
CA VAL A 186 10.26 14.04 18.92
C VAL A 186 9.37 13.37 19.95
N TRP A 187 9.85 12.29 20.53
CA TRP A 187 9.21 11.61 21.65
C TRP A 187 9.87 11.99 22.97
N THR A 188 9.05 12.20 23.99
CA THR A 188 9.48 12.48 25.36
C THR A 188 8.89 11.43 26.29
N GLY A 189 9.74 10.62 26.93
CA GLY A 189 9.29 9.53 27.78
C GLY A 189 10.42 8.76 28.44
N ASN A 190 10.03 7.69 29.12
CA ASN A 190 10.97 6.78 29.78
C ASN A 190 11.14 5.52 28.90
N VAL A 191 12.32 5.33 28.31
CA VAL A 191 12.63 4.16 27.44
C VAL A 191 12.51 2.80 28.13
N LYS A 192 12.36 2.77 29.45
CA LYS A 192 12.05 1.53 30.18
C LYS A 192 10.56 1.17 30.17
N ARG A 193 9.74 2.04 29.59
CA ARG A 193 8.33 1.81 29.36
C ARG A 193 8.08 1.39 27.92
N ILE A 194 6.92 0.82 27.68
CA ILE A 194 6.53 0.36 26.34
C ILE A 194 6.46 1.53 25.35
N HIS A 195 7.06 1.33 24.16
CA HIS A 195 7.16 2.38 23.13
C HIS A 195 7.26 1.82 21.70
N PHE A 196 6.37 0.89 21.33
CA PHE A 196 6.26 0.45 19.93
C PHE A 196 5.76 1.57 19.05
N TYR A 197 6.41 1.81 17.92
CA TYR A 197 5.93 2.75 16.93
C TYR A 197 6.42 2.40 15.51
N GLU A 198 5.57 2.70 14.52
CA GLU A 198 5.94 2.80 13.12
C GLU A 198 5.35 4.08 12.53
N LEU A 199 6.18 4.81 11.80
CA LEU A 199 5.83 6.04 11.12
C LEU A 199 6.32 5.95 9.68
N GLN A 200 5.39 5.82 8.71
CA GLN A 200 5.70 5.75 7.29
C GLN A 200 5.50 7.10 6.61
N VAL A 201 6.48 7.47 5.81
CA VAL A 201 6.52 8.75 5.12
C VAL A 201 6.76 8.51 3.63
N ARG A 202 5.90 9.10 2.79
CA ARG A 202 6.20 9.31 1.37
C ARG A 202 7.08 10.54 1.23
N LEU A 203 8.18 10.41 0.50
CA LEU A 203 9.07 11.50 0.13
C LEU A 203 9.00 11.68 -1.38
N TYR A 204 8.50 12.82 -1.81
CA TYR A 204 8.37 13.17 -3.21
C TYR A 204 9.69 13.73 -3.78
N ASP A 205 9.83 13.70 -5.09
CA ASP A 205 10.95 14.32 -5.78
C ASP A 205 11.01 15.83 -5.50
N LYS A 206 12.22 16.36 -5.44
CA LYS A 206 12.46 17.80 -5.25
C LYS A 206 11.73 18.62 -6.33
N GLY A 207 11.01 19.65 -5.89
CA GLY A 207 10.22 20.51 -6.78
C GLY A 207 8.75 20.07 -6.91
N THR A 208 8.35 18.92 -6.34
CA THR A 208 6.94 18.59 -6.20
C THR A 208 6.25 19.62 -5.31
N SER A 209 5.14 20.16 -5.79
CA SER A 209 4.30 21.06 -4.99
C SER A 209 3.50 20.27 -3.99
N VAL A 210 3.72 20.51 -2.69
CA VAL A 210 2.96 19.92 -1.59
C VAL A 210 2.41 21.04 -0.73
N VAL A 211 1.13 21.00 -0.42
CA VAL A 211 0.49 21.92 0.52
C VAL A 211 0.55 21.30 1.90
N THR A 212 1.25 21.96 2.81
CA THR A 212 1.39 21.49 4.19
C THR A 212 0.05 21.41 4.89
N PHE A 213 -0.20 20.30 5.57
CA PHE A 213 -1.41 20.03 6.34
C PHE A 213 -1.70 21.16 7.35
N ARG A 214 -2.95 21.53 7.40
CA ARG A 214 -3.53 22.40 8.43
C ARG A 214 -4.82 21.79 8.94
N PRO A 215 -5.16 21.95 10.23
CA PRO A 215 -6.42 21.43 10.79
C PRO A 215 -7.66 21.82 9.96
N GLU A 216 -7.67 23.02 9.36
CA GLU A 216 -8.75 23.51 8.49
C GLU A 216 -8.98 22.68 7.23
N ASP A 217 -7.97 21.91 6.80
CA ASP A 217 -8.08 21.03 5.62
C ASP A 217 -9.17 19.98 5.83
N LEU A 218 -9.37 19.52 7.07
CA LEU A 218 -10.41 18.54 7.41
C LEU A 218 -11.83 19.09 7.10
N ARG A 219 -12.03 20.39 7.28
CA ARG A 219 -13.27 21.05 6.91
C ARG A 219 -13.31 21.38 5.42
N THR A 220 -12.20 21.85 4.86
CA THR A 220 -12.10 22.24 3.44
C THR A 220 -12.32 21.05 2.52
N HIS A 221 -11.81 19.87 2.87
CA HIS A 221 -11.92 18.64 2.10
C HIS A 221 -12.99 17.68 2.63
N ARG A 222 -13.93 18.16 3.42
CA ARG A 222 -14.96 17.37 4.09
C ARG A 222 -15.70 16.42 3.14
N GLU A 223 -16.20 16.93 2.03
CA GLU A 223 -16.95 16.13 1.05
C GLU A 223 -16.10 15.03 0.43
N THR A 224 -14.82 15.30 0.17
CA THR A 224 -13.88 14.30 -0.32
C THR A 224 -13.63 13.23 0.73
N ILE A 225 -13.39 13.63 1.99
CA ILE A 225 -13.15 12.70 3.09
C ILE A 225 -14.38 11.80 3.27
N ASP A 226 -15.57 12.36 3.39
CA ASP A 226 -16.81 11.58 3.58
C ASP A 226 -17.02 10.58 2.44
N ARG A 227 -16.84 10.99 1.16
CA ARG A 227 -16.96 10.10 -0.01
C ARG A 227 -15.93 8.95 0.02
N VAL A 228 -14.67 9.24 0.38
CA VAL A 228 -13.62 8.23 0.46
C VAL A 228 -13.91 7.23 1.58
N ILE A 229 -14.33 7.73 2.74
CA ILE A 229 -14.71 6.88 3.87
C ILE A 229 -15.89 5.97 3.53
N GLU A 230 -16.92 6.49 2.83
CA GLU A 230 -18.02 5.68 2.31
C GLU A 230 -17.53 4.57 1.37
N ALA A 231 -16.62 4.91 0.43
CA ALA A 231 -16.07 3.94 -0.51
C ALA A 231 -15.22 2.86 0.17
N LEU A 232 -14.48 3.20 1.23
CA LEU A 232 -13.72 2.25 2.03
C LEU A 232 -14.64 1.38 2.92
N THR A 233 -15.78 1.92 3.34
CA THR A 233 -16.75 1.20 4.18
C THR A 233 -17.53 0.16 3.40
N ASP A 234 -17.96 0.50 2.18
CA ASP A 234 -18.74 -0.38 1.31
C ASP A 234 -18.24 -0.31 -0.14
N PRO A 235 -17.07 -0.90 -0.43
CA PRO A 235 -16.53 -0.91 -1.77
C PRO A 235 -17.39 -1.71 -2.76
N ASP A 236 -18.18 -2.68 -2.32
CA ASP A 236 -19.08 -3.44 -3.20
C ASP A 236 -20.18 -2.55 -3.78
N GLU A 237 -20.71 -1.61 -3.01
CA GLU A 237 -21.73 -0.69 -3.48
C GLU A 237 -21.12 0.54 -4.19
N ARG A 238 -20.02 1.07 -3.66
CA ARG A 238 -19.46 2.36 -4.08
C ARG A 238 -18.48 2.27 -5.24
N ILE A 239 -17.78 1.14 -5.39
CA ILE A 239 -16.79 0.93 -6.45
C ILE A 239 -17.36 -0.07 -7.47
N GLN A 240 -18.21 0.42 -8.36
CA GLN A 240 -18.81 -0.38 -9.42
C GLN A 240 -18.05 -0.23 -10.73
N PRO A 241 -18.04 -1.24 -11.62
CA PRO A 241 -17.49 -1.11 -12.96
C PRO A 241 -18.10 0.09 -13.70
N ARG A 242 -17.26 0.87 -14.37
CA ARG A 242 -17.66 2.05 -15.15
C ARG A 242 -18.62 1.69 -16.28
N SER A 243 -18.54 0.46 -16.79
CA SER A 243 -19.40 -0.05 -17.83
C SER A 243 -19.85 -1.48 -17.56
N GLN A 244 -21.07 -1.65 -17.08
CA GLN A 244 -21.68 -2.98 -16.99
C GLN A 244 -21.91 -3.58 -18.38
N ALA A 245 -22.08 -2.77 -19.42
CA ALA A 245 -22.25 -3.25 -20.81
C ALA A 245 -20.97 -3.90 -21.38
N GLY A 246 -19.80 -3.62 -20.81
CA GLY A 246 -18.53 -4.24 -21.17
C GLY A 246 -18.20 -5.51 -20.40
N ALA A 247 -19.01 -5.93 -19.44
CA ALA A 247 -18.79 -7.14 -18.67
C ALA A 247 -19.09 -8.39 -19.51
N LYS A 248 -18.16 -9.34 -19.52
CA LYS A 248 -18.31 -10.67 -20.15
C LYS A 248 -18.69 -11.67 -19.07
N PRO A 249 -19.95 -12.09 -18.99
CA PRO A 249 -20.36 -13.13 -18.07
C PRO A 249 -19.85 -14.49 -18.54
N PHE A 250 -19.57 -15.38 -17.60
CA PHE A 250 -19.21 -16.77 -17.89
C PHE A 250 -19.92 -17.74 -16.96
N ASP A 251 -20.18 -18.93 -17.51
CA ASP A 251 -20.67 -20.11 -16.79
C ASP A 251 -19.97 -21.32 -17.40
N VAL A 252 -19.01 -21.87 -16.71
CA VAL A 252 -18.16 -22.94 -17.22
C VAL A 252 -18.04 -24.07 -16.21
N ALA A 253 -17.94 -25.30 -16.74
CA ALA A 253 -17.60 -26.47 -15.97
C ALA A 253 -16.22 -26.98 -16.40
N LEU A 254 -15.33 -27.18 -15.45
CA LEU A 254 -13.97 -27.66 -15.64
C LEU A 254 -13.85 -29.10 -15.16
N ARG A 255 -13.46 -30.01 -16.05
CA ARG A 255 -13.07 -31.38 -15.67
C ARG A 255 -11.66 -31.34 -15.05
N PRO A 256 -11.24 -32.43 -14.38
CA PRO A 256 -9.84 -32.60 -14.00
C PRO A 256 -8.87 -32.30 -15.15
N SER A 257 -7.82 -31.53 -14.89
CA SER A 257 -6.80 -31.11 -15.86
C SER A 257 -7.31 -30.25 -17.03
N GLU A 258 -8.53 -29.72 -16.95
CA GLU A 258 -9.08 -28.86 -18.00
C GLU A 258 -8.75 -27.40 -17.79
N ARG A 259 -8.41 -26.73 -18.90
CA ARG A 259 -8.22 -25.27 -19.00
C ARG A 259 -9.33 -24.67 -19.86
N LYS A 260 -9.91 -23.58 -19.39
CA LYS A 260 -10.93 -22.81 -20.17
C LYS A 260 -10.68 -21.32 -20.07
N ALA A 261 -10.75 -20.66 -21.24
CA ALA A 261 -10.87 -19.21 -21.29
C ALA A 261 -12.26 -18.81 -20.78
N ILE A 262 -12.30 -17.84 -19.86
CA ILE A 262 -13.54 -17.25 -19.34
C ILE A 262 -13.77 -15.84 -19.88
N ALA A 263 -12.72 -15.16 -20.34
CA ALA A 263 -12.82 -13.91 -21.09
C ALA A 263 -11.56 -13.69 -21.96
N GLU A 264 -11.76 -13.05 -23.11
CA GLU A 264 -10.69 -12.59 -23.98
C GLU A 264 -11.03 -11.19 -24.47
N PHE A 265 -10.03 -10.31 -24.52
CA PHE A 265 -10.15 -8.92 -24.96
C PHE A 265 -9.03 -8.59 -25.93
N ASP A 266 -9.38 -7.87 -27.00
CA ASP A 266 -8.45 -7.36 -28.01
C ASP A 266 -8.41 -5.84 -27.98
N GLY A 267 -7.26 -5.26 -28.29
CA GLY A 267 -7.02 -3.83 -28.25
C GLY A 267 -6.62 -3.34 -26.84
N SER A 268 -6.33 -2.04 -26.75
CA SER A 268 -5.91 -1.42 -25.48
C SER A 268 -7.11 -1.21 -24.55
N ALA A 269 -7.03 -1.80 -23.36
CA ALA A 269 -8.06 -1.70 -22.33
C ALA A 269 -7.48 -2.04 -20.95
N ALA A 270 -8.31 -2.04 -19.90
CA ALA A 270 -7.95 -2.54 -18.59
C ALA A 270 -9.09 -3.41 -18.04
N LEU A 271 -8.78 -4.54 -17.43
CA LEU A 271 -9.74 -5.19 -16.55
C LEU A 271 -9.99 -4.25 -15.37
N GLU A 272 -11.24 -4.04 -15.00
CA GLU A 272 -11.60 -3.19 -13.86
C GLU A 272 -12.30 -3.95 -12.74
N GLN A 273 -12.89 -5.12 -13.07
CA GLN A 273 -13.45 -6.01 -12.07
C GLN A 273 -13.43 -7.46 -12.57
N LEU A 274 -13.10 -8.37 -11.68
CA LEU A 274 -13.21 -9.81 -11.86
C LEU A 274 -14.07 -10.38 -10.74
N THR A 275 -15.18 -11.01 -11.10
CA THR A 275 -16.06 -11.71 -10.15
C THR A 275 -16.04 -13.20 -10.45
N ILE A 276 -15.79 -14.04 -9.45
CA ILE A 276 -15.77 -15.50 -9.58
C ILE A 276 -16.53 -16.12 -8.41
N ARG A 277 -17.32 -17.13 -8.71
CA ARG A 277 -17.92 -18.04 -7.75
C ARG A 277 -17.67 -19.48 -8.20
N LEU A 278 -17.10 -20.29 -7.31
CA LEU A 278 -16.90 -21.72 -7.56
C LEU A 278 -17.99 -22.56 -6.93
N LYS A 279 -18.25 -23.73 -7.53
CA LYS A 279 -19.09 -24.78 -6.94
C LYS A 279 -18.43 -26.14 -7.18
N ALA A 280 -18.25 -26.91 -6.12
CA ALA A 280 -17.63 -28.23 -6.15
C ALA A 280 -18.05 -29.04 -4.93
N VAL A 281 -17.83 -30.35 -4.96
CA VAL A 281 -18.13 -31.25 -3.83
C VAL A 281 -17.24 -30.94 -2.61
N HIS A 282 -15.94 -30.72 -2.86
CA HIS A 282 -14.96 -30.35 -1.85
C HIS A 282 -14.46 -28.94 -2.15
N MET A 283 -15.11 -27.93 -1.54
CA MET A 283 -14.86 -26.51 -1.85
C MET A 283 -13.44 -26.07 -1.51
N ASP A 284 -12.89 -26.47 -0.36
CA ASP A 284 -11.53 -26.11 0.06
C ASP A 284 -10.48 -26.57 -0.96
N LYS A 285 -10.66 -27.82 -1.48
CA LYS A 285 -9.82 -28.35 -2.53
C LYS A 285 -10.01 -27.60 -3.84
N ALA A 286 -11.26 -27.26 -4.21
CA ALA A 286 -11.55 -26.53 -5.44
C ALA A 286 -10.90 -25.14 -5.42
N LEU A 287 -11.01 -24.40 -4.31
CA LEU A 287 -10.39 -23.08 -4.14
C LEU A 287 -8.87 -23.11 -4.28
N ARG A 288 -8.21 -24.18 -3.81
CA ARG A 288 -6.75 -24.35 -3.87
C ARG A 288 -6.29 -24.96 -5.21
N GLN A 289 -7.10 -25.76 -5.88
CA GLN A 289 -6.72 -26.52 -7.08
C GLN A 289 -7.31 -25.94 -8.36
N THR A 290 -8.15 -24.91 -8.30
CA THR A 290 -8.56 -24.12 -9.46
C THR A 290 -7.66 -22.89 -9.55
N VAL A 291 -6.86 -22.80 -10.61
CA VAL A 291 -5.85 -21.76 -10.78
C VAL A 291 -6.38 -20.69 -11.74
N LEU A 292 -6.34 -19.44 -11.29
CA LEU A 292 -6.56 -18.28 -12.15
C LEU A 292 -5.30 -17.97 -12.93
N HIS A 293 -5.42 -17.88 -14.24
CA HIS A 293 -4.40 -17.39 -15.15
C HIS A 293 -4.89 -16.12 -15.84
N VAL A 294 -4.10 -15.05 -15.78
CA VAL A 294 -4.31 -13.88 -16.62
C VAL A 294 -3.04 -13.61 -17.42
N THR A 295 -3.20 -13.52 -18.73
CA THR A 295 -2.11 -13.25 -19.67
C THR A 295 -2.40 -11.96 -20.41
N PHE A 296 -1.47 -10.99 -20.31
CA PHE A 296 -1.51 -9.73 -21.03
C PHE A 296 -0.56 -9.75 -22.22
N ASP A 297 -0.99 -9.17 -23.34
CA ASP A 297 -0.19 -8.84 -24.52
C ASP A 297 0.57 -10.02 -25.15
N GLY A 298 0.02 -11.23 -24.99
CA GLY A 298 0.59 -12.45 -25.56
C GLY A 298 1.88 -12.91 -24.87
N TYR A 299 2.12 -12.50 -23.62
CA TYR A 299 3.26 -13.03 -22.86
C TYR A 299 3.16 -14.54 -22.72
N PRO A 300 4.27 -15.27 -22.89
CA PRO A 300 4.24 -16.75 -22.85
C PRO A 300 3.91 -17.31 -21.46
N TRP A 301 4.12 -16.53 -20.41
CA TRP A 301 3.80 -16.88 -19.04
C TRP A 301 2.70 -15.95 -18.51
N GLY A 302 1.67 -16.50 -17.89
CA GLY A 302 0.65 -15.69 -17.26
C GLY A 302 1.25 -14.72 -16.22
N GLN A 303 0.88 -13.45 -16.32
CA GLN A 303 1.30 -12.44 -15.33
C GLN A 303 0.58 -12.65 -13.99
N VAL A 304 -0.61 -13.24 -14.01
CA VAL A 304 -1.30 -13.73 -12.82
C VAL A 304 -1.36 -15.26 -12.88
N GLN A 305 -0.86 -15.91 -11.86
CA GLN A 305 -0.94 -17.35 -11.67
C GLN A 305 -1.07 -17.63 -10.17
N SER A 306 -2.29 -17.91 -9.75
CA SER A 306 -2.59 -18.18 -8.34
C SER A 306 -3.81 -19.08 -8.22
N PRO A 307 -3.88 -19.98 -7.22
CA PRO A 307 -5.13 -20.59 -6.84
C PRO A 307 -6.21 -19.53 -6.60
N VAL A 308 -7.43 -19.80 -7.03
CA VAL A 308 -8.54 -18.84 -6.93
C VAL A 308 -8.74 -18.41 -5.48
N GLY A 309 -8.81 -19.36 -4.54
CA GLY A 309 -9.00 -19.03 -3.13
C GLY A 309 -7.91 -18.16 -2.54
N ASP A 310 -6.65 -18.42 -2.93
CA ASP A 310 -5.51 -17.64 -2.45
C ASP A 310 -5.46 -16.26 -3.09
N PHE A 311 -5.78 -16.15 -4.38
CA PHE A 311 -5.82 -14.86 -5.08
C PHE A 311 -6.82 -13.88 -4.45
N PHE A 312 -7.99 -14.38 -4.08
CA PHE A 312 -9.04 -13.57 -3.46
C PHE A 312 -8.95 -13.50 -1.92
N GLY A 313 -7.99 -14.15 -1.30
CA GLY A 313 -7.90 -14.17 0.16
C GLY A 313 -8.99 -15.00 0.85
N ALA A 314 -9.67 -15.90 0.15
CA ALA A 314 -10.75 -16.71 0.69
C ALA A 314 -10.27 -17.97 1.43
N ALA A 315 -9.13 -18.55 1.02
CA ALA A 315 -8.65 -19.84 1.51
C ALA A 315 -8.15 -19.79 2.98
N PRO A 316 -8.17 -20.89 3.73
CA PRO A 316 -8.85 -22.14 3.38
C PRO A 316 -10.37 -22.02 3.55
N GLY A 317 -11.12 -22.54 2.57
CA GLY A 317 -12.58 -22.41 2.54
C GLY A 317 -13.08 -21.03 2.13
N ILE A 318 -14.34 -20.75 2.41
CA ILE A 318 -14.93 -19.41 2.20
C ILE A 318 -14.87 -18.66 3.53
N ASN A 319 -13.97 -17.68 3.59
CA ASN A 319 -13.83 -16.75 4.71
C ASN A 319 -14.26 -15.35 4.26
N PRO A 320 -15.50 -14.94 4.59
CA PRO A 320 -16.04 -13.66 4.14
C PRO A 320 -15.29 -12.48 4.73
N TYR A 321 -14.93 -11.53 3.87
CA TYR A 321 -14.39 -10.23 4.26
C TYR A 321 -14.61 -9.20 3.16
N GLN A 322 -14.41 -7.93 3.49
CA GLN A 322 -14.52 -6.84 2.55
C GLN A 322 -13.32 -5.89 2.72
N SER A 323 -12.69 -5.58 1.62
CA SER A 323 -11.64 -4.58 1.53
C SER A 323 -11.76 -3.85 0.19
N LEU A 324 -11.02 -2.75 0.00
CA LEU A 324 -11.09 -2.00 -1.26
C LEU A 324 -10.72 -2.87 -2.48
N PRO A 325 -9.57 -3.61 -2.51
CA PRO A 325 -9.21 -4.42 -3.68
C PRO A 325 -10.00 -5.72 -3.80
N PHE A 326 -10.46 -6.31 -2.70
CA PHE A 326 -11.10 -7.61 -2.70
C PHE A 326 -12.31 -7.68 -1.80
N THR A 327 -13.28 -8.49 -2.21
CA THR A 327 -14.39 -8.94 -1.34
C THR A 327 -14.58 -10.43 -1.51
N VAL A 328 -14.82 -11.13 -0.41
CA VAL A 328 -15.33 -12.50 -0.37
C VAL A 328 -16.68 -12.47 0.33
N GLN A 329 -17.74 -12.77 -0.40
CA GLN A 329 -19.10 -12.76 0.12
C GLN A 329 -19.44 -14.09 0.82
N PRO A 330 -20.41 -14.10 1.76
CA PRO A 330 -20.81 -15.33 2.47
C PRO A 330 -21.32 -16.47 1.54
N ASP A 331 -21.83 -16.13 0.36
CA ASP A 331 -22.29 -17.11 -0.63
C ASP A 331 -21.16 -17.69 -1.49
N GLY A 332 -19.90 -17.27 -1.24
CA GLY A 332 -18.72 -17.69 -1.97
C GLY A 332 -18.42 -16.88 -3.24
N THR A 333 -19.15 -15.80 -3.48
CA THR A 333 -18.81 -14.85 -4.55
C THR A 333 -17.57 -14.05 -4.14
N MET A 334 -16.57 -14.04 -5.02
CA MET A 334 -15.29 -13.36 -4.82
C MET A 334 -15.13 -12.25 -5.87
N VAL A 335 -14.78 -11.05 -5.43
CA VAL A 335 -14.65 -9.85 -6.27
C VAL A 335 -13.24 -9.30 -6.16
N CYS A 336 -12.60 -9.03 -7.29
CA CYS A 336 -11.33 -8.29 -7.38
C CYS A 336 -11.58 -6.98 -8.15
N ARG A 337 -11.10 -5.86 -7.58
CA ARG A 337 -11.22 -4.50 -8.15
C ARG A 337 -9.88 -3.91 -8.57
N PHE A 338 -8.81 -4.68 -8.56
CA PHE A 338 -7.56 -4.20 -9.14
C PHE A 338 -7.75 -3.90 -10.62
N VAL A 339 -7.38 -2.70 -11.02
CA VAL A 339 -7.34 -2.31 -12.43
C VAL A 339 -6.09 -2.92 -13.06
N MET A 340 -6.28 -3.67 -14.16
CA MET A 340 -5.21 -4.44 -14.79
C MET A 340 -5.11 -4.05 -16.28
N PRO A 341 -4.29 -3.04 -16.62
CA PRO A 341 -4.14 -2.58 -18.00
C PRO A 341 -3.41 -3.57 -18.89
N PHE A 342 -3.73 -3.51 -20.19
CA PHE A 342 -3.03 -4.18 -21.28
C PHE A 342 -3.05 -3.31 -22.55
N GLU A 343 -2.01 -3.43 -23.35
CA GLU A 343 -1.83 -2.62 -24.55
C GLU A 343 -2.53 -3.23 -25.78
N ARG A 344 -2.50 -4.56 -25.92
CA ARG A 344 -2.92 -5.28 -27.13
C ARG A 344 -3.97 -6.34 -26.88
N SER A 345 -3.85 -7.09 -25.80
CA SER A 345 -4.76 -8.19 -25.51
C SER A 345 -4.73 -8.64 -24.07
N CYS A 346 -5.83 -9.21 -23.62
CA CYS A 346 -5.91 -9.89 -22.32
C CYS A 346 -6.70 -11.18 -22.47
N LYS A 347 -6.17 -12.26 -21.88
CA LYS A 347 -6.83 -13.55 -21.75
C LYS A 347 -6.93 -13.96 -20.30
N VAL A 348 -8.15 -14.26 -19.85
CA VAL A 348 -8.44 -14.77 -18.51
C VAL A 348 -8.88 -16.21 -18.60
N GLU A 349 -8.21 -17.10 -17.89
CA GLU A 349 -8.44 -18.54 -17.94
C GLU A 349 -8.55 -19.12 -16.52
N LEU A 350 -9.33 -20.18 -16.39
CA LEU A 350 -9.33 -21.05 -15.23
C LEU A 350 -8.78 -22.42 -15.60
N VAL A 351 -7.93 -22.96 -14.73
CA VAL A 351 -7.32 -24.29 -14.88
C VAL A 351 -7.67 -25.12 -13.65
N ASN A 352 -8.29 -26.27 -13.87
CA ASN A 352 -8.57 -27.22 -12.80
C ASN A 352 -7.43 -28.22 -12.66
N GLU A 353 -6.51 -27.98 -11.75
CA GLU A 353 -5.40 -28.88 -11.41
C GLU A 353 -5.84 -30.00 -10.42
N GLY A 354 -7.10 -30.00 -10.03
CA GLY A 354 -7.67 -30.99 -9.09
C GLY A 354 -8.25 -32.21 -9.78
N SER A 355 -8.71 -33.15 -8.94
CA SER A 355 -9.31 -34.43 -9.37
C SER A 355 -10.83 -34.43 -9.46
N GLN A 356 -11.50 -33.34 -9.05
CA GLN A 356 -12.95 -33.22 -9.09
C GLN A 356 -13.39 -32.24 -10.19
N ARG A 357 -14.64 -32.37 -10.63
CA ARG A 357 -15.29 -31.36 -11.48
C ARG A 357 -15.54 -30.09 -10.68
N VAL A 358 -15.25 -28.94 -11.27
CA VAL A 358 -15.52 -27.60 -10.71
C VAL A 358 -16.42 -26.84 -11.67
N GLU A 359 -17.48 -26.25 -11.15
CA GLU A 359 -18.31 -25.27 -11.87
C GLU A 359 -17.87 -23.88 -11.43
N ALA A 360 -17.73 -22.96 -12.38
CA ALA A 360 -17.35 -21.59 -12.12
C ALA A 360 -18.26 -20.63 -12.89
N THR A 361 -18.83 -19.68 -12.16
CA THR A 361 -19.66 -18.61 -12.71
C THR A 361 -19.11 -17.26 -12.31
N GLY A 362 -19.41 -16.22 -13.09
CA GLY A 362 -18.98 -14.86 -12.77
C GLY A 362 -19.00 -13.96 -13.98
N ALA A 363 -18.21 -12.90 -13.91
CA ALA A 363 -18.04 -11.92 -14.98
C ALA A 363 -16.66 -11.26 -14.92
N VAL A 364 -16.17 -10.85 -16.09
CA VAL A 364 -14.96 -10.04 -16.25
C VAL A 364 -15.37 -8.73 -16.89
N ALA A 365 -15.24 -7.62 -16.18
CA ALA A 365 -15.49 -6.29 -16.68
C ALA A 365 -14.19 -5.63 -17.12
N ALA A 366 -14.22 -4.94 -18.26
CA ALA A 366 -13.12 -4.15 -18.78
C ALA A 366 -13.58 -2.75 -19.16
N MET A 367 -12.68 -1.79 -19.01
CA MET A 367 -12.90 -0.38 -19.34
C MET A 367 -11.91 0.07 -20.43
N PRO A 368 -12.22 1.13 -21.19
CA PRO A 368 -11.26 1.77 -22.08
C PRO A 368 -10.01 2.23 -21.29
N TRP A 369 -8.84 1.98 -21.85
CA TRP A 369 -7.55 2.39 -21.30
C TRP A 369 -6.65 2.89 -22.41
N THR A 370 -6.03 4.04 -22.21
CA THR A 370 -4.96 4.51 -23.07
C THR A 370 -3.65 4.07 -22.46
N TRP A 371 -2.99 3.13 -23.14
CA TRP A 371 -1.66 2.69 -22.73
C TRP A 371 -0.65 3.81 -22.95
N ASP A 372 0.16 4.09 -21.94
CA ASP A 372 1.23 5.08 -21.94
C ASP A 372 2.46 4.57 -21.18
N GLU A 373 3.50 5.39 -21.08
CA GLU A 373 4.76 5.07 -20.40
C GLU A 373 4.64 4.82 -18.88
N ARG A 374 3.54 5.25 -18.28
CA ARG A 374 3.22 5.02 -16.87
C ARG A 374 2.38 3.77 -16.65
N SER A 375 1.78 3.22 -17.67
CA SER A 375 0.90 2.06 -17.56
C SER A 375 1.68 0.82 -17.15
N MET A 376 1.11 0.03 -16.22
CA MET A 376 1.75 -1.17 -15.69
C MET A 376 0.83 -2.37 -15.82
N HIS A 377 1.39 -3.52 -16.23
CA HIS A 377 0.69 -4.79 -16.11
C HIS A 377 0.59 -5.20 -14.64
N PHE A 378 -0.57 -5.67 -14.26
CA PHE A 378 -0.75 -6.32 -12.96
C PHE A 378 -0.02 -7.67 -12.94
N ARG A 379 0.61 -8.00 -11.81
CA ARG A 379 1.28 -9.29 -11.60
C ARG A 379 0.89 -9.83 -10.23
N ALA A 380 0.57 -11.11 -10.18
CA ALA A 380 0.39 -11.84 -8.94
C ALA A 380 1.11 -13.18 -9.01
N ARG A 381 1.74 -13.56 -7.91
CA ARG A 381 2.43 -14.83 -7.74
C ARG A 381 1.92 -15.52 -6.48
N TRP A 382 1.84 -16.81 -6.57
CA TRP A 382 1.53 -17.67 -5.44
C TRP A 382 2.76 -18.47 -5.04
N ARG A 383 2.94 -18.61 -3.74
CA ARG A 383 4.00 -19.42 -3.14
C ARG A 383 3.42 -20.20 -1.97
N VAL A 384 3.93 -21.37 -1.72
CA VAL A 384 3.67 -22.15 -0.53
C VAL A 384 4.98 -22.71 0.01
N ASP A 385 5.17 -22.60 1.30
CA ASP A 385 6.27 -23.22 2.03
C ASP A 385 5.66 -24.22 3.02
N HIS A 386 6.11 -25.47 2.94
CA HIS A 386 5.72 -26.53 3.83
C HIS A 386 6.82 -26.79 4.85
N ASP A 387 6.44 -27.39 5.97
CA ASP A 387 7.38 -27.88 6.98
C ASP A 387 8.32 -26.79 7.54
N LEU A 388 7.82 -25.55 7.63
CA LEU A 388 8.54 -24.48 8.29
C LEU A 388 8.65 -24.79 9.79
N ILE A 389 9.85 -24.67 10.31
CA ILE A 389 10.12 -24.91 11.75
C ILE A 389 10.22 -23.54 12.43
N ALA A 390 9.28 -23.25 13.30
CA ALA A 390 9.39 -22.09 14.19
C ALA A 390 10.47 -22.40 15.25
N SER A 391 11.58 -21.69 15.19
CA SER A 391 12.71 -21.87 16.09
C SER A 391 13.41 -20.55 16.35
N ASN A 392 13.75 -20.30 17.60
CA ASN A 392 14.58 -19.15 17.98
C ASN A 392 16.08 -19.37 17.74
N ARG A 393 16.48 -20.52 17.16
CA ARG A 393 17.88 -20.85 16.88
C ARG A 393 18.23 -20.74 15.40
N ASP A 394 17.27 -21.00 14.53
CA ASP A 394 17.43 -21.01 13.07
C ASP A 394 16.45 -20.03 12.45
N VAL A 395 16.52 -18.77 12.91
CA VAL A 395 15.68 -17.68 12.36
C VAL A 395 16.21 -17.30 10.98
N GLN A 396 15.28 -17.11 10.04
CA GLN A 396 15.61 -16.71 8.67
C GLN A 396 14.53 -15.79 8.10
N ASP A 397 14.94 -14.88 7.24
CA ASP A 397 14.00 -14.09 6.46
C ASP A 397 13.24 -14.98 5.47
N LEU A 398 11.91 -14.87 5.44
CA LEU A 398 11.04 -15.57 4.52
C LEU A 398 10.60 -14.61 3.40
N PRO A 399 11.12 -14.74 2.17
CA PRO A 399 10.81 -13.78 1.11
C PRO A 399 9.37 -13.95 0.61
N PHE A 400 8.52 -12.92 0.79
CA PHE A 400 7.19 -12.86 0.21
C PHE A 400 7.22 -12.43 -1.26
N LEU A 401 8.11 -11.51 -1.64
CA LEU A 401 8.26 -11.04 -2.99
C LEU A 401 9.74 -10.82 -3.34
N LEU A 402 10.15 -11.35 -4.49
CA LEU A 402 11.37 -10.97 -5.19
C LEU A 402 10.97 -10.49 -6.58
N ALA A 403 11.22 -9.22 -6.90
CA ALA A 403 10.84 -8.61 -8.16
C ALA A 403 12.01 -7.86 -8.79
N GLN A 404 12.02 -7.83 -10.13
CA GLN A 404 12.96 -7.04 -10.92
C GLN A 404 12.17 -6.21 -11.94
N GLY A 405 12.63 -5.00 -12.19
CA GLY A 405 12.02 -4.05 -13.11
C GLY A 405 11.30 -2.94 -12.37
N LYS A 406 10.71 -2.02 -13.16
CA LYS A 406 9.98 -0.86 -12.65
C LYS A 406 8.54 -1.26 -12.32
N GLY A 407 8.07 -0.95 -11.11
CA GLY A 407 6.72 -1.31 -10.66
C GLY A 407 6.35 -0.68 -9.33
N VAL A 408 5.16 -1.03 -8.84
CA VAL A 408 4.65 -0.66 -7.52
C VAL A 408 4.18 -1.93 -6.81
N TYR A 409 4.66 -2.14 -5.60
CA TYR A 409 4.17 -3.20 -4.73
C TYR A 409 2.82 -2.79 -4.13
N VAL A 410 1.79 -3.62 -4.31
CA VAL A 410 0.41 -3.30 -3.91
C VAL A 410 -0.12 -4.20 -2.79
N GLY A 411 0.69 -5.13 -2.30
CA GLY A 411 0.34 -5.92 -1.14
C GLY A 411 0.66 -7.41 -1.23
N THR A 412 0.43 -8.09 -0.13
CA THR A 412 0.59 -9.54 0.07
C THR A 412 -0.61 -10.07 0.85
N THR A 413 -1.11 -11.23 0.45
CA THR A 413 -2.01 -12.05 1.27
C THR A 413 -1.20 -13.21 1.83
N ALA A 414 -1.22 -13.41 3.13
CA ALA A 414 -0.51 -14.50 3.80
C ALA A 414 -1.48 -15.42 4.54
N TYR A 415 -1.25 -16.72 4.42
CA TYR A 415 -1.92 -17.73 5.22
C TYR A 415 -0.88 -18.47 6.05
N LEU A 416 -1.03 -18.39 7.37
CA LEU A 416 -0.18 -19.12 8.30
C LEU A 416 -1.02 -20.22 8.94
N LEU A 417 -0.63 -21.45 8.71
CA LEU A 417 -1.31 -22.61 9.23
C LEU A 417 -0.40 -23.35 10.21
N ASN A 418 -0.80 -23.39 11.47
CA ASN A 418 -0.16 -24.25 12.46
C ASN A 418 -0.99 -25.53 12.62
N PRO A 419 -0.51 -26.67 12.12
CA PRO A 419 -1.26 -27.93 12.21
C PRO A 419 -1.17 -28.60 13.59
N ASN A 420 -0.32 -28.10 14.50
CA ASN A 420 -0.09 -28.69 15.81
C ASN A 420 -0.98 -28.05 16.87
N GLU A 421 -1.49 -28.87 17.80
CA GLU A 421 -2.04 -28.36 19.04
C GLU A 421 -0.92 -27.79 19.90
N VAL A 422 -1.06 -26.56 20.32
CA VAL A 422 -0.07 -25.88 21.17
C VAL A 422 -0.65 -25.73 22.57
N PRO A 423 0.00 -26.28 23.59
CA PRO A 423 -0.58 -26.37 24.94
C PRO A 423 -0.56 -25.04 25.73
N THR A 424 -0.02 -23.97 25.16
CA THR A 424 0.08 -22.67 25.82
C THR A 424 -0.69 -21.57 25.07
N PRO A 425 -1.24 -20.55 25.73
CA PRO A 425 -1.94 -19.45 25.07
C PRO A 425 -1.08 -18.68 24.07
N TYR A 426 0.25 -18.68 24.22
CA TYR A 426 1.20 -17.97 23.38
C TYR A 426 1.86 -18.84 22.30
N GLY A 427 1.68 -20.16 22.36
CA GLY A 427 2.39 -21.09 21.51
C GLY A 427 1.92 -21.11 20.04
N ASN A 428 0.82 -20.45 19.72
CA ASN A 428 0.32 -20.27 18.35
C ASN A 428 0.70 -18.93 17.73
N TRP A 429 1.43 -18.09 18.46
CA TRP A 429 1.80 -16.78 17.97
C TRP A 429 2.79 -16.91 16.82
N TRP A 430 2.61 -16.09 15.79
CA TRP A 430 3.36 -16.16 14.52
C TRP A 430 4.02 -14.83 14.15
N GLY A 431 3.70 -13.75 14.87
CA GLY A 431 3.87 -12.38 14.41
C GLY A 431 5.21 -11.73 14.71
N GLU A 432 6.13 -12.37 15.44
CA GLU A 432 7.36 -11.78 15.94
C GLU A 432 8.48 -11.58 14.88
N GLY A 433 8.20 -11.92 13.61
CA GLY A 433 9.18 -11.71 12.54
C GLY A 433 8.96 -10.35 11.87
N ASP A 434 9.97 -9.47 11.93
CA ASP A 434 9.89 -8.14 11.37
C ASP A 434 9.68 -8.15 9.86
N GLU A 435 8.81 -7.28 9.35
CA GLU A 435 8.77 -7.02 7.92
C GLU A 435 9.98 -6.19 7.49
N LYS A 436 10.53 -6.54 6.33
CA LYS A 436 11.67 -5.87 5.72
C LYS A 436 11.43 -5.69 4.24
N ILE A 437 11.35 -4.45 3.77
CA ILE A 437 11.19 -4.13 2.35
C ILE A 437 12.41 -3.37 1.85
N PHE A 438 13.16 -4.04 0.96
CA PHE A 438 14.31 -3.48 0.26
C PHE A 438 13.88 -2.99 -1.13
N VAL A 439 14.19 -1.75 -1.47
CA VAL A 439 13.91 -1.15 -2.77
C VAL A 439 15.22 -0.75 -3.44
N ASP A 440 15.31 -1.00 -4.76
CA ASP A 440 16.43 -0.55 -5.61
C ASP A 440 17.83 -0.95 -5.13
N ASN A 441 17.96 -2.17 -4.59
CA ASN A 441 19.20 -2.72 -4.04
C ASN A 441 19.81 -1.91 -2.90
N GLU A 442 19.00 -1.26 -2.10
CA GLU A 442 19.47 -0.55 -0.91
C GLU A 442 20.12 -1.50 0.11
N PRO A 443 21.14 -1.04 0.87
CA PRO A 443 21.89 -1.87 1.79
C PRO A 443 21.13 -2.23 3.07
N MET A 444 20.15 -1.42 3.46
CA MET A 444 19.22 -1.61 4.58
C MET A 444 17.80 -1.39 4.08
N PRO A 445 16.81 -2.08 4.62
CA PRO A 445 15.44 -1.90 4.17
C PRO A 445 14.95 -0.48 4.48
N SER A 446 14.30 0.16 3.52
CA SER A 446 13.65 1.46 3.72
C SER A 446 12.35 1.35 4.53
N ILE A 447 11.80 0.14 4.64
CA ILE A 447 10.74 -0.22 5.56
C ILE A 447 11.26 -1.40 6.40
N PHE A 448 11.38 -1.19 7.69
CA PHE A 448 11.80 -2.17 8.67
C PHE A 448 10.88 -2.03 9.88
N GLY A 449 10.03 -3.02 10.12
CA GLY A 449 9.04 -3.00 11.19
C GLY A 449 9.46 -3.72 12.45
N THR A 450 8.46 -4.06 13.24
CA THR A 450 8.57 -4.60 14.59
C THR A 450 7.88 -5.95 14.75
N GLY A 451 7.18 -6.39 13.71
CA GLY A 451 6.49 -7.67 13.69
C GLY A 451 5.62 -7.86 12.45
N SER A 452 5.47 -9.09 11.99
CA SER A 452 4.60 -9.38 10.85
C SER A 452 3.14 -9.02 11.14
N GLU A 453 2.68 -9.20 12.38
CA GLU A 453 1.34 -8.78 12.80
C GLU A 453 1.17 -7.27 12.74
N ASP A 454 2.22 -6.51 13.02
CA ASP A 454 2.23 -5.05 13.00
C ASP A 454 2.11 -4.50 11.57
N TYR A 455 2.70 -5.24 10.61
CA TYR A 455 2.55 -4.96 9.19
C TYR A 455 1.11 -5.20 8.71
N PHE A 456 0.50 -6.30 9.10
CA PHE A 456 -0.87 -6.65 8.69
C PHE A 456 -1.95 -5.96 9.55
N ASN A 457 -1.60 -5.48 10.74
CA ASN A 457 -2.44 -4.81 11.74
C ASN A 457 -3.52 -5.71 12.30
#